data_354bd40de0b5aaff717d85b0c2f3ca6d
#
_entry.id   354bd40de0b5aaff717d85b0c2f3ca6d
#
_cell.length_a   1.000
_cell.length_b   1.000
_cell.length_c   1.000
_cell.angle_alpha   90.00
_cell.angle_beta   90.00
_cell.angle_gamma   90.00
#
_symmetry.space_group_name_H-M   'P 1'
#
loop_
_entity.id
_entity.type
_entity.pdbx_description
1 polymer ?
#
loop_
_entity_poly.entity_id
_entity_poly.type
_entity_poly.pdbx_seq_one_letter_code
_entity_poly.pdbx_strand_id
1 'polypeptide(L)'
;RSTGFDYSRLQNPTNDAVAEKICELEGGVAAMLTSSGQAANFYTIANLCQAGDHIVCSAKVYGGTFNLYAATIHKMGMECTFVDPDAPAEEIDKAFRPNTKAVVGETIANPALTILDIEKFAKLAHAHGVPLIVDNTFATPINCRPFEHGADIVTHSTSKYMDGHAMALGGCIVDSGNFDWNAHAEKFPGLTTPDETYHGVVYTERFGKKAFITKATAQLMRDLGSIPSPMNSFLLNVGLETLPLRVEKHCSNAKKVAEFLKNHEKVEFVNCGMLEGDRYYEV
;
A
#
# COMPACT_ATOMS: atom_id res chain seq x y z
N ARG A 1 24.40 5.92 -24.88
CA ARG A 1 23.37 5.64 -23.84
C ARG A 1 22.25 4.89 -24.50
N SER A 2 21.86 3.73 -23.96
CA SER A 2 20.66 3.05 -24.40
C SER A 2 19.43 3.96 -24.21
N THR A 3 18.54 3.96 -25.17
CA THR A 3 17.24 4.66 -25.13
C THR A 3 16.08 3.71 -24.92
N GLY A 4 16.38 2.45 -24.56
CA GLY A 4 15.38 1.38 -24.42
C GLY A 4 15.57 0.55 -23.15
N PHE A 5 14.89 -0.59 -23.11
CA PHE A 5 14.94 -1.54 -22.01
C PHE A 5 16.19 -2.40 -22.09
N ASP A 6 17.07 -2.31 -21.10
CA ASP A 6 18.34 -3.03 -21.08
C ASP A 6 18.33 -4.25 -20.17
N TYR A 7 17.67 -4.16 -19.02
CA TYR A 7 17.75 -5.18 -17.98
C TYR A 7 16.46 -5.29 -17.19
N SER A 8 15.83 -6.46 -17.23
CA SER A 8 14.47 -6.68 -16.72
C SER A 8 14.29 -6.46 -15.21
N ARG A 9 15.36 -6.53 -14.40
CA ARG A 9 15.28 -6.22 -12.97
C ARG A 9 14.96 -4.73 -12.72
N LEU A 10 15.43 -3.85 -13.60
CA LEU A 10 15.24 -2.40 -13.46
C LEU A 10 14.07 -1.89 -14.29
N GLN A 11 13.95 -2.39 -15.52
CA GLN A 11 12.92 -1.97 -16.48
C GLN A 11 12.55 -3.14 -17.38
N ASN A 12 11.25 -3.39 -17.48
CA ASN A 12 10.70 -4.39 -18.39
C ASN A 12 9.39 -3.87 -18.98
N PRO A 13 9.21 -3.83 -20.31
CA PRO A 13 8.04 -3.20 -20.91
C PRO A 13 6.71 -3.82 -20.49
N THR A 14 6.67 -5.13 -20.24
CA THR A 14 5.46 -5.79 -19.75
C THR A 14 5.15 -5.37 -18.30
N ASN A 15 6.17 -5.36 -17.43
CA ASN A 15 5.99 -4.96 -16.04
C ASN A 15 5.57 -3.49 -15.94
N ASP A 16 6.21 -2.61 -16.72
CA ASP A 16 5.97 -1.18 -16.70
C ASP A 16 4.54 -0.86 -17.20
N ALA A 17 4.11 -1.49 -18.29
CA ALA A 17 2.74 -1.32 -18.81
C ALA A 17 1.66 -1.74 -17.81
N VAL A 18 1.91 -2.82 -17.04
CA VAL A 18 0.97 -3.28 -16.00
C VAL A 18 1.01 -2.38 -14.78
N ALA A 19 2.20 -1.90 -14.40
CA ALA A 19 2.33 -0.91 -13.32
C ALA A 19 1.58 0.39 -13.67
N GLU A 20 1.72 0.90 -14.89
CA GLU A 20 0.98 2.06 -15.38
C GLU A 20 -0.54 1.85 -15.36
N LYS A 21 -1.04 0.67 -15.79
CA LYS A 21 -2.46 0.34 -15.71
C LYS A 21 -2.99 0.39 -14.27
N ILE A 22 -2.27 -0.18 -13.30
CA ILE A 22 -2.66 -0.13 -11.88
C ILE A 22 -2.57 1.31 -11.35
N CYS A 23 -1.54 2.06 -11.76
CA CYS A 23 -1.40 3.47 -11.41
C CYS A 23 -2.62 4.29 -11.83
N GLU A 24 -3.08 4.13 -13.06
CA GLU A 24 -4.29 4.80 -13.58
C GLU A 24 -5.56 4.38 -12.82
N LEU A 25 -5.70 3.09 -12.50
CA LEU A 25 -6.85 2.59 -11.73
C LEU A 25 -6.93 3.23 -10.34
N GLU A 26 -5.79 3.42 -9.66
CA GLU A 26 -5.72 4.06 -8.35
C GLU A 26 -5.76 5.61 -8.42
N GLY A 27 -5.47 6.18 -9.58
CA GLY A 27 -5.34 7.65 -9.73
C GLY A 27 -4.00 8.19 -9.25
N GLY A 28 -2.94 7.38 -9.32
CA GLY A 28 -1.57 7.75 -8.93
C GLY A 28 -0.78 8.46 -10.03
N VAL A 29 0.45 8.85 -9.71
CA VAL A 29 1.39 9.50 -10.66
C VAL A 29 2.52 8.58 -11.09
N ALA A 30 2.81 7.56 -10.29
CA ALA A 30 3.82 6.54 -10.57
C ALA A 30 3.51 5.25 -9.82
N ALA A 31 3.91 4.13 -10.40
CA ALA A 31 3.80 2.81 -9.77
C ALA A 31 4.99 1.93 -10.12
N MET A 32 5.20 0.88 -9.32
CA MET A 32 6.13 -0.20 -9.59
C MET A 32 5.57 -1.54 -9.17
N LEU A 33 5.83 -2.58 -9.94
CA LEU A 33 5.49 -3.95 -9.55
C LEU A 33 6.59 -4.56 -8.67
N THR A 34 6.18 -5.46 -7.79
CA THR A 34 7.06 -6.27 -6.94
C THR A 34 6.68 -7.74 -7.03
N SER A 35 7.55 -8.63 -6.56
CA SER A 35 7.33 -10.09 -6.61
C SER A 35 6.21 -10.59 -5.68
N SER A 36 5.75 -9.77 -4.73
CA SER A 36 4.66 -10.08 -3.80
C SER A 36 4.15 -8.82 -3.10
N GLY A 37 2.96 -8.89 -2.51
CA GLY A 37 2.45 -7.82 -1.64
C GLY A 37 3.34 -7.55 -0.44
N GLN A 38 3.96 -8.58 0.15
CA GLN A 38 4.92 -8.40 1.25
C GLN A 38 6.19 -7.67 0.81
N ALA A 39 6.66 -7.91 -0.41
CA ALA A 39 7.76 -7.14 -0.99
C ALA A 39 7.35 -5.67 -1.21
N ALA A 40 6.10 -5.41 -1.64
CA ALA A 40 5.58 -4.05 -1.75
C ALA A 40 5.56 -3.35 -0.39
N ASN A 41 5.00 -3.98 0.65
CA ASN A 41 4.95 -3.43 2.00
C ASN A 41 6.35 -3.20 2.58
N PHE A 42 7.28 -4.13 2.38
CA PHE A 42 8.66 -3.96 2.84
C PHE A 42 9.39 -2.82 2.10
N TYR A 43 9.29 -2.78 0.77
CA TYR A 43 9.97 -1.74 -0.02
C TYR A 43 9.44 -0.34 0.29
N THR A 44 8.14 -0.21 0.54
CA THR A 44 7.55 1.07 0.91
C THR A 44 8.16 1.61 2.20
N ILE A 45 8.31 0.76 3.23
CA ILE A 45 8.93 1.16 4.50
C ILE A 45 10.44 1.35 4.35
N ALA A 46 11.15 0.42 3.71
CA ALA A 46 12.60 0.51 3.53
C ALA A 46 13.02 1.71 2.64
N ASN A 47 12.12 2.23 1.82
CA ASN A 47 12.36 3.45 1.03
C ASN A 47 12.36 4.73 1.87
N LEU A 48 11.69 4.71 3.03
CA LEU A 48 11.50 5.86 3.93
C LEU A 48 12.31 5.76 5.22
N CYS A 49 12.50 4.53 5.72
CA CYS A 49 13.05 4.23 7.04
C CYS A 49 14.43 3.59 6.96
N GLN A 50 15.22 3.87 7.98
CA GLN A 50 16.49 3.22 8.29
C GLN A 50 16.51 2.76 9.75
N ALA A 51 17.61 2.14 10.18
CA ALA A 51 17.78 1.78 11.59
C ALA A 51 17.65 3.01 12.49
N GLY A 52 16.86 2.90 13.55
CA GLY A 52 16.51 3.98 14.46
C GLY A 52 15.21 4.70 14.12
N ASP A 53 14.60 4.44 12.96
CA ASP A 53 13.32 5.03 12.58
C ASP A 53 12.11 4.22 13.10
N HIS A 54 10.96 4.87 13.11
CA HIS A 54 9.72 4.35 13.68
C HIS A 54 8.55 4.52 12.69
N ILE A 55 7.61 3.59 12.74
CA ILE A 55 6.31 3.68 12.06
C ILE A 55 5.16 3.46 13.02
N VAL A 56 3.98 4.03 12.71
CA VAL A 56 2.71 3.72 13.36
C VAL A 56 1.91 2.82 12.42
N CYS A 57 1.38 1.71 12.92
CA CYS A 57 0.62 0.76 12.11
C CYS A 57 -0.70 0.40 12.78
N SER A 58 -1.78 0.29 12.01
CA SER A 58 -3.01 -0.34 12.49
C SER A 58 -2.72 -1.75 13.00
N ALA A 59 -3.23 -2.11 14.17
CA ALA A 59 -3.14 -3.47 14.69
C ALA A 59 -4.02 -4.47 13.91
N LYS A 60 -4.93 -3.96 13.09
CA LYS A 60 -5.82 -4.74 12.23
C LYS A 60 -5.27 -4.71 10.80
N VAL A 61 -4.22 -5.50 10.57
CA VAL A 61 -3.60 -5.73 9.26
C VAL A 61 -3.40 -7.22 9.05
N TYR A 62 -3.13 -7.63 7.81
CA TYR A 62 -2.80 -9.01 7.50
C TYR A 62 -1.68 -9.55 8.41
N GLY A 63 -1.84 -10.78 8.90
CA GLY A 63 -0.91 -11.38 9.86
C GLY A 63 0.55 -11.41 9.39
N GLY A 64 0.79 -11.56 8.08
CA GLY A 64 2.13 -11.46 7.50
C GLY A 64 2.70 -10.03 7.61
N THR A 65 1.89 -9.01 7.41
CA THR A 65 2.27 -7.60 7.55
C THR A 65 2.53 -7.26 9.03
N PHE A 66 1.67 -7.76 9.93
CA PHE A 66 1.92 -7.64 11.37
C PHE A 66 3.29 -8.21 11.76
N ASN A 67 3.60 -9.45 11.34
CA ASN A 67 4.90 -10.07 11.62
C ASN A 67 6.07 -9.35 10.94
N LEU A 68 5.88 -8.83 9.72
CA LEU A 68 6.89 -8.03 9.03
C LEU A 68 7.30 -6.84 9.91
N TYR A 69 6.33 -6.11 10.45
CA TYR A 69 6.59 -4.89 11.23
C TYR A 69 6.93 -5.17 12.69
N ALA A 70 6.35 -6.19 13.32
CA ALA A 70 6.65 -6.54 14.71
C ALA A 70 8.01 -7.22 14.88
N ALA A 71 8.47 -8.01 13.91
CA ALA A 71 9.64 -8.86 14.07
C ALA A 71 10.72 -8.60 13.02
N THR A 72 10.37 -8.56 11.72
CA THR A 72 11.40 -8.53 10.68
C THR A 72 12.11 -7.19 10.60
N ILE A 73 11.37 -6.07 10.50
CA ILE A 73 12.00 -4.74 10.47
C ILE A 73 12.62 -4.38 11.81
N HIS A 74 12.10 -4.91 12.93
CA HIS A 74 12.71 -4.73 14.25
C HIS A 74 14.14 -5.28 14.29
N LYS A 75 14.40 -6.45 13.69
CA LYS A 75 15.76 -6.99 13.54
C LYS A 75 16.67 -6.14 12.65
N MET A 76 16.10 -5.27 11.84
CA MET A 76 16.80 -4.29 11.01
C MET A 76 16.99 -2.95 11.72
N GLY A 77 16.57 -2.84 12.98
CA GLY A 77 16.69 -1.65 13.81
C GLY A 77 15.58 -0.62 13.65
N MET A 78 14.50 -0.94 12.91
CA MET A 78 13.32 -0.10 12.78
C MET A 78 12.24 -0.53 13.78
N GLU A 79 11.47 0.42 14.30
CA GLU A 79 10.44 0.15 15.30
C GLU A 79 9.03 0.40 14.74
N CYS A 80 8.04 -0.32 15.29
CA CYS A 80 6.63 -0.16 14.97
C CYS A 80 5.78 -0.09 16.24
N THR A 81 4.91 0.91 16.33
CA THR A 81 3.83 0.95 17.32
C THR A 81 2.52 0.61 16.66
N PHE A 82 1.87 -0.46 17.15
CA PHE A 82 0.55 -0.87 16.69
C PHE A 82 -0.54 -0.13 17.47
N VAL A 83 -1.54 0.38 16.76
CA VAL A 83 -2.69 1.10 17.33
C VAL A 83 -4.01 0.43 16.94
N ASP A 84 -4.99 0.51 17.81
CA ASP A 84 -6.36 0.10 17.45
C ASP A 84 -6.94 1.13 16.46
N PRO A 85 -7.31 0.74 15.22
CA PRO A 85 -7.84 1.70 14.25
C PRO A 85 -9.20 2.29 14.65
N ASP A 86 -9.93 1.63 15.54
CA ASP A 86 -11.21 2.10 16.06
C ASP A 86 -11.06 3.07 17.27
N ALA A 87 -9.83 3.24 17.78
CA ALA A 87 -9.56 4.16 18.89
C ALA A 87 -9.79 5.63 18.48
N PRO A 88 -10.11 6.51 19.44
CA PRO A 88 -10.16 7.95 19.22
C PRO A 88 -8.83 8.48 18.66
N ALA A 89 -8.90 9.55 17.86
CA ALA A 89 -7.72 10.17 17.23
C ALA A 89 -6.65 10.56 18.27
N GLU A 90 -7.08 11.08 19.43
CA GLU A 90 -6.17 11.51 20.51
C GLU A 90 -5.40 10.35 21.15
N GLU A 91 -5.93 9.12 21.06
CA GLU A 91 -5.20 7.93 21.53
C GLU A 91 -4.19 7.45 20.48
N ILE A 92 -4.58 7.46 19.22
CA ILE A 92 -3.69 7.11 18.11
C ILE A 92 -2.53 8.11 18.04
N ASP A 93 -2.79 9.39 18.25
CA ASP A 93 -1.80 10.48 18.25
C ASP A 93 -0.64 10.23 19.23
N LYS A 94 -0.92 9.61 20.38
CA LYS A 94 0.12 9.28 21.39
C LYS A 94 1.15 8.24 20.91
N ALA A 95 0.87 7.53 19.83
CA ALA A 95 1.79 6.56 19.24
C ALA A 95 2.92 7.21 18.42
N PHE A 96 2.74 8.47 18.02
CA PHE A 96 3.75 9.17 17.21
C PHE A 96 4.96 9.57 18.05
N ARG A 97 6.14 9.48 17.43
CA ARG A 97 7.44 9.83 18.00
C ARG A 97 8.16 10.80 17.05
N PRO A 98 9.18 11.55 17.55
CA PRO A 98 9.96 12.43 16.67
C PRO A 98 10.57 11.73 15.45
N ASN A 99 10.94 10.46 15.61
CA ASN A 99 11.51 9.60 14.55
C ASN A 99 10.45 8.79 13.76
N THR A 100 9.17 9.08 13.92
CA THR A 100 8.12 8.45 13.08
C THR A 100 8.24 8.93 11.64
N LYS A 101 8.21 7.97 10.68
CA LYS A 101 8.40 8.19 9.25
C LYS A 101 7.17 7.86 8.40
N ALA A 102 6.26 7.03 8.90
CA ALA A 102 5.06 6.66 8.15
C ALA A 102 3.96 6.15 9.08
N VAL A 103 2.74 6.21 8.57
CA VAL A 103 1.56 5.53 9.13
C VAL A 103 1.10 4.47 8.13
N VAL A 104 0.71 3.29 8.61
CA VAL A 104 0.32 2.15 7.77
C VAL A 104 -1.02 1.59 8.20
N GLY A 105 -1.88 1.26 7.24
CA GLY A 105 -3.14 0.55 7.47
C GLY A 105 -3.58 -0.28 6.28
N GLU A 106 -4.65 -1.05 6.45
CA GLU A 106 -5.35 -1.75 5.36
C GLU A 106 -6.75 -1.18 5.20
N THR A 107 -7.20 -0.96 3.97
CA THR A 107 -8.56 -0.49 3.67
C THR A 107 -9.61 -1.38 4.34
N ILE A 108 -9.49 -2.70 4.17
CA ILE A 108 -10.33 -3.72 4.81
C ILE A 108 -9.40 -4.78 5.39
N ALA A 109 -9.36 -4.90 6.70
CA ALA A 109 -8.42 -5.75 7.42
C ALA A 109 -8.72 -7.25 7.25
N ASN A 110 -7.70 -8.05 7.05
CA ASN A 110 -7.76 -9.51 7.03
C ASN A 110 -7.25 -10.11 8.36
N PRO A 111 -8.03 -10.91 9.11
CA PRO A 111 -9.38 -11.42 8.81
C PRO A 111 -10.52 -10.63 9.47
N ALA A 112 -10.23 -9.56 10.20
CA ALA A 112 -11.19 -8.92 11.09
C ALA A 112 -12.31 -8.15 10.36
N LEU A 113 -12.16 -7.86 9.06
CA LEU A 113 -13.05 -7.03 8.24
C LEU A 113 -13.28 -5.62 8.82
N THR A 114 -12.35 -5.16 9.65
CA THR A 114 -12.33 -3.76 10.12
C THR A 114 -12.06 -2.86 8.93
N ILE A 115 -12.88 -1.83 8.75
CA ILE A 115 -12.69 -0.81 7.72
C ILE A 115 -11.90 0.34 8.32
N LEU A 116 -10.85 0.77 7.63
CA LEU A 116 -10.00 1.88 8.07
C LEU A 116 -10.68 3.21 7.75
N ASP A 117 -10.85 4.07 8.74
CA ASP A 117 -11.15 5.48 8.52
C ASP A 117 -9.89 6.17 7.97
N ILE A 118 -9.76 6.17 6.63
CA ILE A 118 -8.58 6.67 5.93
C ILE A 118 -8.38 8.17 6.20
N GLU A 119 -9.45 8.96 6.22
CA GLU A 119 -9.37 10.41 6.45
C GLU A 119 -8.85 10.74 7.86
N LYS A 120 -9.29 9.99 8.88
CA LYS A 120 -8.78 10.13 10.25
C LYS A 120 -7.28 9.86 10.31
N PHE A 121 -6.84 8.75 9.70
CA PHE A 121 -5.42 8.38 9.68
C PHE A 121 -4.58 9.33 8.84
N ALA A 122 -5.09 9.83 7.71
CA ALA A 122 -4.41 10.83 6.88
C ALA A 122 -4.21 12.15 7.64
N LYS A 123 -5.25 12.65 8.32
CA LYS A 123 -5.15 13.87 9.14
C LYS A 123 -4.08 13.73 10.23
N LEU A 124 -4.04 12.60 10.92
CA LEU A 124 -3.03 12.33 11.95
C LEU A 124 -1.62 12.24 11.33
N ALA A 125 -1.45 11.47 10.26
CA ALA A 125 -0.17 11.32 9.58
C ALA A 125 0.38 12.68 9.13
N HIS A 126 -0.43 13.47 8.44
CA HIS A 126 -0.03 14.77 7.91
C HIS A 126 0.23 15.80 9.01
N ALA A 127 -0.50 15.76 10.15
CA ALA A 127 -0.20 16.61 11.30
C ALA A 127 1.20 16.36 11.87
N HIS A 128 1.71 15.15 11.74
CA HIS A 128 3.07 14.77 12.13
C HIS A 128 4.08 14.85 10.97
N GLY A 129 3.68 15.35 9.79
CA GLY A 129 4.56 15.49 8.63
C GLY A 129 5.08 14.15 8.09
N VAL A 130 4.24 13.12 8.08
CA VAL A 130 4.57 11.79 7.56
C VAL A 130 3.47 11.29 6.62
N PRO A 131 3.79 10.44 5.61
CA PRO A 131 2.80 9.90 4.69
C PRO A 131 1.94 8.82 5.34
N LEU A 132 0.69 8.70 4.85
CA LEU A 132 -0.18 7.55 5.07
C LEU A 132 -0.02 6.53 3.93
N ILE A 133 0.28 5.30 4.31
CA ILE A 133 0.39 4.13 3.42
C ILE A 133 -0.81 3.23 3.66
N VAL A 134 -1.53 2.89 2.60
CA VAL A 134 -2.73 2.03 2.69
C VAL A 134 -2.56 0.80 1.80
N ASP A 135 -2.64 -0.39 2.40
CA ASP A 135 -2.78 -1.63 1.63
C ASP A 135 -4.24 -1.77 1.18
N ASN A 136 -4.45 -1.61 -0.14
CA ASN A 136 -5.78 -1.61 -0.77
C ASN A 136 -6.13 -2.94 -1.45
N THR A 137 -5.49 -4.02 -1.01
CA THR A 137 -5.61 -5.36 -1.62
C THR A 137 -7.05 -5.85 -1.68
N PHE A 138 -7.83 -5.71 -0.59
CA PHE A 138 -9.19 -6.26 -0.51
C PHE A 138 -10.23 -5.37 -1.19
N ALA A 139 -10.18 -4.07 -0.96
CA ALA A 139 -11.12 -3.17 -1.60
C ALA A 139 -10.89 -3.08 -3.11
N THR A 140 -9.64 -3.13 -3.56
CA THR A 140 -9.21 -2.84 -4.93
C THR A 140 -9.55 -1.39 -5.34
N PRO A 141 -8.97 -0.83 -6.40
CA PRO A 141 -9.35 0.51 -6.86
C PRO A 141 -10.79 0.60 -7.39
N ILE A 142 -11.51 -0.53 -7.46
CA ILE A 142 -12.90 -0.55 -7.89
C ILE A 142 -13.85 -0.14 -6.76
N ASN A 143 -13.59 -0.58 -5.53
CA ASN A 143 -14.43 -0.26 -4.37
C ASN A 143 -13.92 0.97 -3.61
N CYS A 144 -12.61 1.22 -3.60
CA CYS A 144 -12.01 2.34 -2.88
C CYS A 144 -10.73 2.79 -3.58
N ARG A 145 -10.59 4.10 -3.74
CA ARG A 145 -9.34 4.77 -4.13
C ARG A 145 -8.81 5.55 -2.94
N PRO A 146 -7.89 5.02 -2.15
CA PRO A 146 -7.44 5.65 -0.91
C PRO A 146 -6.89 7.07 -1.09
N PHE A 147 -6.39 7.42 -2.28
CA PHE A 147 -5.90 8.76 -2.59
C PHE A 147 -7.01 9.83 -2.54
N GLU A 148 -8.26 9.47 -2.85
CA GLU A 148 -9.41 10.37 -2.75
C GLU A 148 -9.77 10.69 -1.29
N HIS A 149 -9.27 9.88 -0.33
CA HIS A 149 -9.46 10.02 1.10
C HIS A 149 -8.20 10.48 1.85
N GLY A 150 -7.15 10.90 1.13
CA GLY A 150 -5.95 11.49 1.71
C GLY A 150 -4.78 10.54 1.96
N ALA A 151 -4.83 9.29 1.51
CA ALA A 151 -3.65 8.44 1.49
C ALA A 151 -2.60 8.96 0.51
N ASP A 152 -1.33 8.70 0.79
CA ASP A 152 -0.21 9.17 -0.04
C ASP A 152 0.38 8.06 -0.89
N ILE A 153 0.45 6.86 -0.33
CA ILE A 153 1.00 5.67 -0.98
C ILE A 153 0.02 4.51 -0.81
N VAL A 154 -0.19 3.75 -1.88
CA VAL A 154 -1.01 2.54 -1.87
C VAL A 154 -0.13 1.35 -2.19
N THR A 155 -0.35 0.25 -1.45
CA THR A 155 0.24 -1.05 -1.75
C THR A 155 -0.83 -2.08 -2.09
N HIS A 156 -0.44 -3.09 -2.86
CA HIS A 156 -1.30 -4.21 -3.21
C HIS A 156 -0.55 -5.54 -3.18
N SER A 157 -1.20 -6.57 -2.70
CA SER A 157 -0.93 -7.94 -3.15
C SER A 157 -1.73 -8.18 -4.43
N THR A 158 -1.08 -8.05 -5.58
CA THR A 158 -1.75 -8.27 -6.89
C THR A 158 -2.14 -9.74 -7.09
N SER A 159 -1.61 -10.64 -6.25
CA SER A 159 -1.95 -12.08 -6.21
C SER A 159 -3.41 -12.38 -5.84
N LYS A 160 -4.17 -11.37 -5.39
CA LYS A 160 -5.54 -11.53 -4.88
C LYS A 160 -6.56 -11.19 -5.97
N TYR A 161 -7.42 -10.21 -5.74
CA TYR A 161 -8.49 -9.85 -6.68
C TYR A 161 -7.98 -9.34 -8.04
N MET A 162 -6.81 -8.69 -8.08
CA MET A 162 -6.26 -8.20 -9.35
C MET A 162 -5.91 -9.33 -10.31
N ASP A 163 -5.17 -10.36 -9.86
CA ASP A 163 -4.96 -11.60 -10.62
C ASP A 163 -6.29 -12.36 -10.78
N GLY A 164 -6.99 -12.57 -9.67
CA GLY A 164 -8.35 -13.15 -9.63
C GLY A 164 -8.46 -14.63 -9.98
N HIS A 165 -7.37 -15.29 -10.37
CA HIS A 165 -7.36 -16.66 -10.89
C HIS A 165 -6.38 -17.58 -10.15
N ALA A 166 -5.72 -17.08 -9.10
CA ALA A 166 -4.69 -17.79 -8.34
C ALA A 166 -3.52 -18.33 -9.22
N MET A 167 -3.20 -17.62 -10.30
CA MET A 167 -2.18 -18.02 -11.27
C MET A 167 -0.82 -17.39 -11.01
N ALA A 168 -0.79 -16.15 -10.50
CA ALA A 168 0.44 -15.38 -10.37
C ALA A 168 0.58 -14.72 -9.01
N LEU A 169 1.80 -14.74 -8.47
CA LEU A 169 2.19 -13.93 -7.31
C LEU A 169 2.72 -12.58 -7.79
N GLY A 170 2.36 -11.53 -7.05
CA GLY A 170 2.86 -10.20 -7.31
C GLY A 170 2.42 -9.20 -6.26
N GLY A 171 3.00 -8.01 -6.34
CA GLY A 171 2.63 -6.84 -5.57
C GLY A 171 2.78 -5.58 -6.41
N CYS A 172 2.24 -4.48 -5.91
CA CYS A 172 2.37 -3.18 -6.53
C CYS A 172 2.48 -2.10 -5.46
N ILE A 173 3.25 -1.06 -5.76
CA ILE A 173 3.31 0.18 -4.99
C ILE A 173 2.87 1.29 -5.93
N VAL A 174 1.94 2.13 -5.49
CA VAL A 174 1.46 3.30 -6.22
C VAL A 174 1.67 4.53 -5.37
N ASP A 175 2.19 5.60 -5.97
CA ASP A 175 2.39 6.90 -5.32
C ASP A 175 1.37 7.92 -5.87
N SER A 176 0.69 8.62 -4.98
CA SER A 176 -0.22 9.72 -5.35
C SER A 176 0.52 10.94 -5.91
N GLY A 177 1.79 11.13 -5.51
CA GLY A 177 2.57 12.34 -5.77
C GLY A 177 2.06 13.58 -5.03
N ASN A 178 1.22 13.43 -4.00
CA ASN A 178 0.63 14.52 -3.24
C ASN A 178 1.40 14.86 -1.97
N PHE A 179 2.18 13.93 -1.41
CA PHE A 179 2.98 14.21 -0.22
C PHE A 179 4.16 15.13 -0.55
N ASP A 180 4.26 16.23 0.16
CA ASP A 180 5.37 17.20 -0.03
C ASP A 180 6.60 16.80 0.77
N TRP A 181 7.47 15.99 0.14
CA TRP A 181 8.73 15.54 0.73
C TRP A 181 9.66 16.70 1.14
N ASN A 182 9.63 17.80 0.38
CA ASN A 182 10.50 18.96 0.63
C ASN A 182 10.03 19.77 1.83
N ALA A 183 8.72 19.83 2.10
CA ALA A 183 8.19 20.48 3.31
C ALA A 183 8.63 19.75 4.59
N HIS A 184 9.03 18.47 4.47
CA HIS A 184 9.48 17.62 5.59
C HIS A 184 10.87 17.01 5.32
N ALA A 185 11.76 17.80 4.69
CA ALA A 185 13.06 17.34 4.21
C ALA A 185 13.94 16.73 5.32
N GLU A 186 13.86 17.25 6.53
CA GLU A 186 14.61 16.72 7.69
C GLU A 186 14.19 15.30 8.09
N LYS A 187 12.97 14.91 7.78
CA LYS A 187 12.47 13.54 7.99
C LYS A 187 12.87 12.60 6.87
N PHE A 188 13.01 13.11 5.66
CA PHE A 188 13.20 12.29 4.45
C PHE A 188 14.47 12.67 3.66
N PRO A 189 15.65 12.69 4.32
CA PRO A 189 16.89 13.07 3.64
C PRO A 189 17.22 12.17 2.45
N GLY A 190 16.84 10.88 2.48
CA GLY A 190 17.05 9.97 1.37
C GLY A 190 16.32 10.33 0.06
N LEU A 191 15.35 11.26 0.11
CA LEU A 191 14.66 11.79 -1.07
C LEU A 191 15.07 13.21 -1.42
N THR A 192 15.52 14.00 -0.44
CA THR A 192 15.67 15.45 -0.49
C THR A 192 17.13 15.93 -0.45
N THR A 193 18.09 15.02 -0.26
CA THR A 193 19.52 15.31 -0.29
C THR A 193 20.23 14.49 -1.38
N PRO A 194 21.45 14.88 -1.79
CA PRO A 194 22.21 14.15 -2.79
C PRO A 194 22.45 12.68 -2.41
N ASP A 195 22.13 11.76 -3.30
CA ASP A 195 22.38 10.33 -3.15
C ASP A 195 23.70 9.96 -3.83
N GLU A 196 24.73 9.72 -3.04
CA GLU A 196 26.06 9.34 -3.52
C GLU A 196 26.05 7.99 -4.28
N THR A 197 25.10 7.09 -3.96
CA THR A 197 24.95 5.80 -4.61
C THR A 197 24.30 5.90 -6.00
N TYR A 198 23.73 7.07 -6.30
CA TYR A 198 23.07 7.38 -7.57
C TYR A 198 23.56 8.71 -8.18
N HIS A 199 24.89 8.87 -8.25
CA HIS A 199 25.56 10.02 -8.90
C HIS A 199 25.23 11.39 -8.30
N GLY A 200 24.95 11.47 -7.00
CA GLY A 200 24.61 12.72 -6.31
C GLY A 200 23.24 13.29 -6.67
N VAL A 201 22.31 12.46 -7.15
CA VAL A 201 20.97 12.91 -7.52
C VAL A 201 20.16 13.23 -6.27
N VAL A 202 19.46 14.37 -6.26
CA VAL A 202 18.37 14.68 -5.35
C VAL A 202 17.07 14.24 -6.02
N TYR A 203 16.40 13.21 -5.47
CA TYR A 203 15.26 12.59 -6.15
C TYR A 203 14.10 13.54 -6.34
N THR A 204 13.76 14.36 -5.32
CA THR A 204 12.67 15.34 -5.40
C THR A 204 12.93 16.42 -6.44
N GLU A 205 14.16 16.88 -6.60
CA GLU A 205 14.52 17.89 -7.62
C GLU A 205 14.49 17.29 -9.03
N ARG A 206 15.04 16.09 -9.18
CA ARG A 206 15.22 15.46 -10.50
C ARG A 206 13.94 14.85 -11.06
N PHE A 207 13.10 14.26 -10.21
CA PHE A 207 11.95 13.44 -10.60
C PHE A 207 10.61 14.00 -10.11
N GLY A 208 10.62 15.07 -9.30
CA GLY A 208 9.41 15.72 -8.80
C GLY A 208 8.47 14.73 -8.11
N LYS A 209 7.23 14.70 -8.54
CA LYS A 209 6.21 13.81 -7.98
C LYS A 209 6.49 12.31 -8.11
N LYS A 210 7.42 11.89 -8.99
CA LYS A 210 7.81 10.49 -9.18
C LYS A 210 9.01 10.09 -8.31
N ALA A 211 9.48 10.96 -7.43
CA ALA A 211 10.70 10.77 -6.63
C ALA A 211 10.67 9.48 -5.82
N PHE A 212 9.56 9.19 -5.14
CA PHE A 212 9.42 8.02 -4.26
C PHE A 212 9.56 6.70 -5.02
N ILE A 213 8.80 6.52 -6.11
CA ILE A 213 8.87 5.30 -6.93
C ILE A 213 10.21 5.18 -7.66
N THR A 214 10.75 6.31 -8.15
CA THR A 214 12.07 6.30 -8.82
C THR A 214 13.17 5.87 -7.86
N LYS A 215 13.19 6.37 -6.63
CA LYS A 215 14.15 5.94 -5.60
C LYS A 215 13.98 4.46 -5.26
N ALA A 216 12.76 4.00 -5.02
CA ALA A 216 12.49 2.60 -4.73
C ALA A 216 13.01 1.67 -5.85
N THR A 217 12.85 2.07 -7.11
CA THR A 217 13.35 1.31 -8.28
C THR A 217 14.87 1.40 -8.38
N ALA A 218 15.43 2.61 -8.27
CA ALA A 218 16.86 2.85 -8.48
C ALA A 218 17.77 2.26 -7.39
N GLN A 219 17.25 2.12 -6.17
CA GLN A 219 17.95 1.54 -5.02
C GLN A 219 17.44 0.16 -4.66
N LEU A 220 16.22 0.05 -4.12
CA LEU A 220 15.73 -1.20 -3.54
C LEU A 220 15.53 -2.28 -4.58
N MET A 221 14.87 -1.98 -5.70
CA MET A 221 14.68 -2.97 -6.76
C MET A 221 16.02 -3.36 -7.40
N ARG A 222 16.91 -2.40 -7.63
CA ARG A 222 18.25 -2.66 -8.17
C ARG A 222 19.04 -3.60 -7.27
N ASP A 223 19.02 -3.37 -5.96
CA ASP A 223 19.92 -4.03 -5.01
C ASP A 223 19.33 -5.34 -4.44
N LEU A 224 18.03 -5.39 -4.18
CA LEU A 224 17.32 -6.52 -3.58
C LEU A 224 16.59 -7.40 -4.60
N GLY A 225 16.16 -6.84 -5.73
CA GLY A 225 15.72 -7.60 -6.89
C GLY A 225 14.36 -8.28 -6.78
N SER A 226 13.43 -7.81 -5.94
CA SER A 226 12.09 -8.40 -5.80
C SER A 226 11.15 -8.04 -6.97
N ILE A 227 11.61 -8.24 -8.21
CA ILE A 227 10.84 -8.00 -9.42
C ILE A 227 9.93 -9.20 -9.74
N PRO A 228 8.69 -9.01 -10.22
CA PRO A 228 7.90 -10.11 -10.77
C PRO A 228 8.47 -10.56 -12.12
N SER A 229 8.30 -11.83 -12.45
CA SER A 229 8.54 -12.32 -13.80
C SER A 229 7.61 -11.61 -14.79
N PRO A 230 8.06 -11.24 -16.02
CA PRO A 230 7.19 -10.66 -17.03
C PRO A 230 6.00 -11.56 -17.39
N MET A 231 6.12 -12.88 -17.25
CA MET A 231 5.01 -13.81 -17.42
C MET A 231 3.94 -13.61 -16.33
N ASN A 232 4.35 -13.42 -15.06
CA ASN A 232 3.39 -13.13 -13.99
C ASN A 232 2.68 -11.80 -14.24
N SER A 233 3.40 -10.80 -14.73
CA SER A 233 2.81 -9.50 -15.09
C SER A 233 1.84 -9.62 -16.26
N PHE A 234 2.14 -10.46 -17.25
CA PHE A 234 1.22 -10.75 -18.35
C PHE A 234 -0.08 -11.42 -17.83
N LEU A 235 0.03 -12.43 -16.96
CA LEU A 235 -1.12 -13.09 -16.35
C LEU A 235 -1.94 -12.10 -15.50
N LEU A 236 -1.27 -11.25 -14.72
CA LEU A 236 -1.91 -10.17 -13.97
C LEU A 236 -2.67 -9.22 -14.90
N ASN A 237 -2.09 -8.84 -16.05
CA ASN A 237 -2.77 -7.99 -17.01
C ASN A 237 -4.07 -8.61 -17.53
N VAL A 238 -4.08 -9.93 -17.80
CA VAL A 238 -5.30 -10.66 -18.17
C VAL A 238 -6.34 -10.60 -17.04
N GLY A 239 -5.91 -10.77 -15.78
CA GLY A 239 -6.79 -10.62 -14.61
C GLY A 239 -7.41 -9.23 -14.49
N LEU A 240 -6.62 -8.18 -14.74
CA LEU A 240 -7.09 -6.79 -14.67
C LEU A 240 -8.18 -6.46 -15.70
N GLU A 241 -8.23 -7.13 -16.86
CA GLU A 241 -9.24 -6.90 -17.88
C GLU A 241 -10.68 -7.14 -17.37
N THR A 242 -10.83 -8.05 -16.40
CA THR A 242 -12.14 -8.41 -15.84
C THR A 242 -12.32 -7.96 -14.39
N LEU A 243 -11.37 -7.21 -13.84
CA LEU A 243 -11.38 -6.81 -12.42
C LEU A 243 -12.70 -6.11 -12.01
N PRO A 244 -13.20 -5.09 -12.72
CA PRO A 244 -14.44 -4.42 -12.31
C PRO A 244 -15.63 -5.38 -12.27
N LEU A 245 -15.80 -6.20 -13.30
CA LEU A 245 -16.90 -7.18 -13.40
C LEU A 245 -16.86 -8.20 -12.27
N ARG A 246 -15.66 -8.70 -11.93
CA ARG A 246 -15.49 -9.68 -10.87
C ARG A 246 -15.72 -9.08 -9.49
N VAL A 247 -15.17 -7.91 -9.21
CA VAL A 247 -15.31 -7.24 -7.91
C VAL A 247 -16.77 -6.88 -7.65
N GLU A 248 -17.46 -6.26 -8.62
CA GLU A 248 -18.90 -5.97 -8.53
C GLU A 248 -19.71 -7.24 -8.21
N LYS A 249 -19.41 -8.34 -8.92
CA LYS A 249 -20.11 -9.60 -8.70
C LYS A 249 -19.80 -10.22 -7.35
N HIS A 250 -18.55 -10.15 -6.88
CA HIS A 250 -18.17 -10.60 -5.55
C HIS A 250 -18.92 -9.83 -4.46
N CYS A 251 -18.95 -8.51 -4.55
CA CYS A 251 -19.65 -7.66 -3.58
C CYS A 251 -21.16 -7.94 -3.57
N SER A 252 -21.78 -8.01 -4.74
CA SER A 252 -23.21 -8.33 -4.90
C SER A 252 -23.55 -9.71 -4.30
N ASN A 253 -22.71 -10.72 -4.53
CA ASN A 253 -22.91 -12.06 -3.96
C ASN A 253 -22.68 -12.06 -2.44
N ALA A 254 -21.62 -11.40 -1.95
CA ALA A 254 -21.32 -11.32 -0.52
C ALA A 254 -22.48 -10.67 0.25
N LYS A 255 -23.05 -9.58 -0.27
CA LYS A 255 -24.21 -8.92 0.35
C LYS A 255 -25.40 -9.86 0.47
N LYS A 256 -25.76 -10.58 -0.60
CA LYS A 256 -26.86 -11.55 -0.59
C LYS A 256 -26.64 -12.67 0.44
N VAL A 257 -25.40 -13.18 0.53
CA VAL A 257 -25.05 -14.22 1.51
C VAL A 257 -25.14 -13.67 2.93
N ALA A 258 -24.65 -12.46 3.17
CA ALA A 258 -24.71 -11.79 4.46
C ALA A 258 -26.16 -11.54 4.91
N GLU A 259 -27.02 -11.05 4.01
CA GLU A 259 -28.48 -10.89 4.26
C GLU A 259 -29.18 -12.19 4.57
N PHE A 260 -28.87 -13.28 3.84
CA PHE A 260 -29.38 -14.61 4.13
C PHE A 260 -28.95 -15.10 5.52
N LEU A 261 -27.66 -14.97 5.83
CA LEU A 261 -27.12 -15.42 7.12
C LEU A 261 -27.66 -14.60 8.29
N LYS A 262 -27.82 -13.28 8.13
CA LYS A 262 -28.39 -12.40 9.16
C LYS A 262 -29.78 -12.86 9.63
N ASN A 263 -30.55 -13.48 8.74
CA ASN A 263 -31.89 -13.93 9.00
C ASN A 263 -32.00 -15.44 9.30
N HIS A 264 -30.87 -16.16 9.38
CA HIS A 264 -30.86 -17.60 9.55
C HIS A 264 -30.87 -17.99 11.04
N GLU A 265 -31.79 -18.89 11.44
CA GLU A 265 -32.03 -19.30 12.84
C GLU A 265 -30.79 -19.85 13.60
N LYS A 266 -29.78 -20.35 12.88
CA LYS A 266 -28.56 -20.92 13.45
C LYS A 266 -27.39 -19.94 13.48
N VAL A 267 -27.60 -18.68 13.08
CA VAL A 267 -26.57 -17.65 13.03
C VAL A 267 -26.88 -16.60 14.08
N GLU A 268 -25.97 -16.40 15.00
CA GLU A 268 -26.12 -15.42 16.10
C GLU A 268 -25.87 -13.98 15.63
N PHE A 269 -24.82 -13.78 14.83
CA PHE A 269 -24.49 -12.48 14.25
C PHE A 269 -23.73 -12.60 12.94
N VAL A 270 -23.73 -11.54 12.14
CA VAL A 270 -22.96 -11.39 10.90
C VAL A 270 -22.23 -10.06 10.94
N ASN A 271 -20.91 -10.07 10.80
CA ASN A 271 -20.09 -8.87 10.60
C ASN A 271 -19.94 -8.62 9.10
N CYS A 272 -20.53 -7.54 8.61
CA CYS A 272 -20.44 -7.16 7.20
C CYS A 272 -20.76 -5.68 7.04
N GLY A 273 -19.76 -4.85 6.75
CA GLY A 273 -19.92 -3.39 6.58
C GLY A 273 -20.93 -2.98 5.50
N MET A 274 -21.33 -3.90 4.61
CA MET A 274 -22.38 -3.62 3.61
C MET A 274 -23.82 -3.75 4.15
N LEU A 275 -24.01 -4.20 5.39
CA LEU A 275 -25.32 -4.37 6.01
C LEU A 275 -25.67 -3.17 6.86
N GLU A 276 -26.86 -2.62 6.65
CA GLU A 276 -27.43 -1.57 7.52
C GLU A 276 -27.42 -2.00 8.98
N GLY A 277 -26.87 -1.12 9.84
CA GLY A 277 -26.67 -1.35 11.27
C GLY A 277 -25.32 -2.01 11.62
N ASP A 278 -24.48 -2.33 10.66
CA ASP A 278 -23.07 -2.63 10.92
C ASP A 278 -22.32 -1.34 11.29
N ARG A 279 -21.35 -1.45 12.21
CA ARG A 279 -20.58 -0.30 12.70
C ARG A 279 -19.77 0.44 11.64
N TYR A 280 -19.49 -0.22 10.51
CA TYR A 280 -18.72 0.34 9.39
C TYR A 280 -19.60 0.74 8.20
N TYR A 281 -20.93 0.70 8.35
CA TYR A 281 -21.85 0.98 7.23
C TYR A 281 -21.71 2.41 6.69
N GLU A 282 -21.34 3.35 7.56
CA GLU A 282 -21.18 4.79 7.22
C GLU A 282 -19.71 5.20 7.04
N VAL A 283 -18.75 4.29 7.17
CA VAL A 283 -17.33 4.52 6.94
C VAL A 283 -16.99 4.17 5.49
#